data_b4a54e368ea6445c4063deb8e2557f9b
#
_entry.id   b4a54e368ea6445c4063deb8e2557f9b
#
_cell.length_a   1.000
_cell.length_b   1.000
_cell.length_c   1.000
_cell.angle_alpha   90.00
_cell.angle_beta   90.00
_cell.angle_gamma   90.00
#
_symmetry.space_group_name_H-M   'P 1'
#
loop_
_entity.id
_entity.type
_entity.pdbx_description
1 polymer ?
#
loop_
_entity_poly.entity_id
_entity_poly.type
_entity_poly.pdbx_seq_one_letter_code
_entity_poly.pdbx_strand_id
1 'polypeptide(L)'
;EYLVYRQPFPGPGLGIRVMGEITEEKLEVLREADYIFRDEVAKAGIDKDINQYFAVITNNRTVGVMGDFRTYDYTLALRAVTTTDFMTADWARIPYEVLDKTSVRIINEVDHINRIVYDITSKPPATIEWE
;
A
#
# COMPACT_ATOMS: atom_id res chain seq x y z
N GLU A 1 13.04 3.88 13.80
CA GLU A 1 13.06 4.00 13.17
C GLU A 1 12.91 3.44 12.14
N TYR A 2 12.92 3.34 11.85
CA TYR A 2 12.55 2.65 10.82
C TYR A 2 13.02 3.10 9.48
N LEU A 3 13.01 3.43 9.38
CA LEU A 3 13.28 3.74 8.52
C LEU A 3 13.86 3.98 7.83
N VAL A 4 13.84 4.31 7.73
CA VAL A 4 14.34 4.48 7.17
C VAL A 4 15.23 4.20 6.66
N TYR A 5 15.63 3.66 6.62
CA TYR A 5 16.29 3.29 6.31
C TYR A 5 16.41 2.66 5.70
N ARG A 6 16.45 2.23 5.95
CA ARG A 6 16.41 1.51 5.33
C ARG A 6 15.97 1.41 4.07
N GLN A 7 15.16 1.45 3.81
CA GLN A 7 14.48 1.57 2.58
C GLN A 7 14.40 3.01 2.27
N PRO A 8 15.33 3.50 1.62
CA PRO A 8 15.33 4.95 1.42
C PRO A 8 14.21 5.30 0.47
N PHE A 9 13.38 6.19 0.92
CA PHE A 9 12.49 6.86 -0.01
C PHE A 9 13.30 7.97 -0.61
N PRO A 10 13.25 8.17 -1.92
CA PRO A 10 13.82 9.37 -2.49
C PRO A 10 13.06 10.55 -1.94
N GLY A 11 13.66 11.70 -1.91
CA GLY A 11 13.21 12.93 -1.38
C GLY A 11 11.75 12.99 -1.00
N PRO A 12 10.83 13.29 -1.90
CA PRO A 12 9.41 13.31 -1.56
C PRO A 12 8.74 11.95 -1.69
N GLY A 13 9.54 10.87 -1.75
CA GLY A 13 9.01 9.56 -2.08
C GLY A 13 7.83 9.11 -1.27
N LEU A 14 7.92 9.28 0.06
CA LEU A 14 6.80 8.88 0.91
C LEU A 14 5.61 9.79 0.66
N GLY A 15 5.86 11.09 0.47
CA GLY A 15 4.80 12.06 0.26
C GLY A 15 4.00 11.81 -1.00
N ILE A 16 4.60 11.30 -2.05
CA ILE A 16 3.85 11.05 -3.28
C ILE A 16 2.90 9.86 -3.15
N ARG A 17 3.01 9.11 -2.06
CA ARG A 17 2.10 8.01 -1.77
C ARG A 17 1.01 8.42 -0.80
N VAL A 18 0.91 9.71 -0.50
CA VAL A 18 -0.19 10.28 0.28
C VAL A 18 -1.01 11.12 -0.69
N MET A 19 -2.25 10.68 -0.94
CA MET A 19 -3.15 11.45 -1.80
C MET A 19 -3.79 12.55 -0.98
N GLY A 20 -3.92 13.73 -1.59
CA GLY A 20 -4.49 14.87 -0.90
C GLY A 20 -3.48 15.54 0.01
N GLU A 21 -3.98 16.14 1.08
CA GLU A 21 -3.13 16.86 2.01
C GLU A 21 -2.21 15.90 2.77
N ILE A 22 -0.94 16.23 2.87
CA ILE A 22 0.02 15.43 3.62
C ILE A 22 -0.07 15.86 5.08
N THR A 23 -0.44 14.91 5.94
CA THR A 23 -0.51 15.15 7.38
C THR A 23 0.34 14.14 8.11
N GLU A 24 0.71 14.46 9.34
CA GLU A 24 1.45 13.54 10.20
C GLU A 24 0.70 12.23 10.37
N GLU A 25 -0.60 12.31 10.57
CA GLU A 25 -1.44 11.14 10.76
C GLU A 25 -1.40 10.23 9.53
N LYS A 26 -1.56 10.81 8.35
CA LYS A 26 -1.54 10.02 7.12
C LYS A 26 -0.17 9.39 6.88
N LEU A 27 0.90 10.13 7.18
CA LEU A 27 2.25 9.59 7.01
C LEU A 27 2.48 8.41 7.93
N GLU A 28 2.02 8.51 9.17
CA GLU A 28 2.19 7.42 10.13
C GLU A 28 1.40 6.19 9.71
N VAL A 29 0.16 6.40 9.30
CA VAL A 29 -0.69 5.32 8.79
C VAL A 29 -0.03 4.63 7.59
N LEU A 30 0.48 5.43 6.67
CA LEU A 30 1.13 4.90 5.47
C LEU A 30 2.36 4.08 5.83
N ARG A 31 3.21 4.58 6.74
CA ARG A 31 4.40 3.85 7.14
C ARG A 31 4.06 2.49 7.73
N GLU A 32 3.08 2.46 8.62
CA GLU A 32 2.69 1.21 9.26
C GLU A 32 2.11 0.23 8.26
N ALA A 33 1.23 0.71 7.40
CA ALA A 33 0.59 -0.15 6.42
C ALA A 33 1.60 -0.67 5.39
N ASP A 34 2.49 0.20 4.94
CA ASP A 34 3.51 -0.18 3.97
C ASP A 34 4.45 -1.23 4.56
N TYR A 35 4.82 -1.07 5.82
CA TYR A 35 5.65 -2.05 6.50
C TYR A 35 4.98 -3.42 6.53
N ILE A 36 3.69 -3.45 6.86
CA ILE A 36 2.95 -4.71 6.94
C ILE A 36 2.90 -5.39 5.57
N PHE A 37 2.64 -4.62 4.52
CA PHE A 37 2.58 -5.16 3.16
C PHE A 37 3.92 -5.78 2.78
N ARG A 38 5.01 -5.05 3.02
CA ARG A 38 6.35 -5.55 2.70
C ARG A 38 6.70 -6.78 3.51
N ASP A 39 6.30 -6.80 4.78
CA ASP A 39 6.58 -7.92 5.66
C ASP A 39 5.86 -9.19 5.17
N GLU A 40 4.60 -9.07 4.78
CA GLU A 40 3.85 -10.23 4.30
C GLU A 40 4.38 -10.74 2.96
N VAL A 41 4.79 -9.83 2.08
CA VAL A 41 5.39 -10.21 0.81
C VAL A 41 6.70 -10.97 1.07
N ALA A 42 7.52 -10.48 1.98
CA ALA A 42 8.79 -11.12 2.30
C ALA A 42 8.59 -12.48 2.94
N LYS A 43 7.64 -12.58 3.88
CA LYS A 43 7.33 -13.85 4.54
C LYS A 43 6.84 -14.91 3.55
N ALA A 44 6.15 -14.49 2.51
CA ALA A 44 5.67 -15.39 1.49
C ALA A 44 6.77 -15.81 0.51
N GLY A 45 7.92 -15.16 0.57
CA GLY A 45 9.06 -15.49 -0.29
C GLY A 45 8.90 -15.02 -1.71
N ILE A 46 8.00 -14.07 -1.97
CA ILE A 46 7.74 -13.60 -3.33
C ILE A 46 8.34 -12.23 -3.63
N ASP A 47 9.05 -11.66 -2.66
CA ASP A 47 9.62 -10.32 -2.83
C ASP A 47 10.61 -10.25 -3.99
N LYS A 48 11.29 -11.34 -4.30
CA LYS A 48 12.26 -11.36 -5.39
C LYS A 48 11.60 -11.31 -6.76
N ASP A 49 10.33 -11.67 -6.83
CA ASP A 49 9.62 -11.73 -8.10
C ASP A 49 8.87 -10.44 -8.41
N ILE A 50 8.93 -9.46 -7.51
CA ILE A 50 8.19 -8.22 -7.65
C ILE A 50 9.17 -7.06 -7.65
N ASN A 51 9.12 -6.25 -8.70
CA ASN A 51 10.09 -5.16 -8.86
C ASN A 51 9.82 -3.99 -7.91
N GLN A 52 8.56 -3.62 -7.76
CA GLN A 52 8.16 -2.56 -6.85
C GLN A 52 6.86 -2.92 -6.19
N TYR A 53 6.75 -2.64 -4.91
CA TYR A 53 5.50 -2.85 -4.17
C TYR A 53 5.46 -1.87 -3.01
N PHE A 54 4.29 -1.28 -2.81
CA PHE A 54 4.12 -0.24 -1.80
C PHE A 54 2.64 0.00 -1.54
N ALA A 55 2.38 0.72 -0.46
CA ALA A 55 1.04 1.15 -0.11
C ALA A 55 0.86 2.62 -0.47
N VAL A 56 -0.39 3.00 -0.73
CA VAL A 56 -0.78 4.38 -1.01
C VAL A 56 -1.97 4.70 -0.12
N ILE A 57 -1.89 5.77 0.66
CA ILE A 57 -3.06 6.20 1.40
C ILE A 57 -3.83 7.19 0.54
N THR A 58 -5.09 6.85 0.25
CA THR A 58 -5.93 7.68 -0.61
C THR A 58 -6.57 8.78 0.21
N ASN A 59 -7.17 9.75 -0.49
CA ASN A 59 -7.91 10.80 0.17
C ASN A 59 -9.39 10.44 0.29
N ASN A 60 -9.75 9.22 -0.08
CA ASN A 60 -11.12 8.74 0.02
C ASN A 60 -11.39 8.21 1.41
N ARG A 61 -12.44 8.74 2.03
CA ARG A 61 -12.93 8.22 3.30
C ARG A 61 -14.23 7.50 3.00
N THR A 62 -14.35 6.30 3.54
CA THR A 62 -15.53 5.48 3.27
C THR A 62 -16.09 4.95 4.58
N VAL A 63 -17.34 4.53 4.49
CA VAL A 63 -18.04 3.99 5.65
C VAL A 63 -17.60 2.55 5.87
N GLY A 64 -17.31 2.22 7.12
CA GLY A 64 -17.01 0.85 7.52
C GLY A 64 -17.82 0.51 8.77
N VAL A 65 -17.70 -0.73 9.19
CA VAL A 65 -18.35 -1.22 10.38
C VAL A 65 -17.34 -1.97 11.23
N MET A 66 -17.24 -1.58 12.49
CA MET A 66 -16.37 -2.25 13.46
C MET A 66 -17.23 -2.60 14.64
N GLY A 67 -17.60 -3.89 14.73
CA GLY A 67 -18.55 -4.32 15.74
C GLY A 67 -19.89 -3.63 15.51
N ASP A 68 -20.37 -2.91 16.51
CA ASP A 68 -21.63 -2.18 16.40
C ASP A 68 -21.47 -0.76 15.89
N PHE A 69 -20.23 -0.35 15.59
CA PHE A 69 -19.97 1.04 15.25
C PHE A 69 -19.72 1.19 13.77
N ARG A 70 -20.21 2.29 13.22
CA ARG A 70 -19.85 2.72 11.87
C ARG A 70 -18.60 3.57 11.98
N THR A 71 -17.71 3.41 11.01
CA THR A 71 -16.48 4.20 10.93
C THR A 71 -16.49 4.99 9.65
N TYR A 72 -15.68 6.03 9.62
CA TYR A 72 -15.51 6.84 8.42
C TYR A 72 -14.01 7.10 8.28
N ASP A 73 -13.35 6.17 7.61
CA ASP A 73 -11.90 6.14 7.57
C ASP A 73 -11.40 6.02 6.14
N TYR A 74 -10.10 6.01 6.00
CA TYR A 74 -9.47 6.06 4.69
C TYR A 74 -9.42 4.71 4.01
N THR A 75 -9.44 4.75 2.70
CA THR A 75 -9.14 3.60 1.85
C THR A 75 -7.64 3.60 1.57
N LEU A 76 -7.03 2.45 1.77
CA LEU A 76 -5.62 2.24 1.46
C LEU A 76 -5.52 1.39 0.20
N ALA A 77 -4.66 1.80 -0.73
CA ALA A 77 -4.41 1.03 -1.93
C ALA A 77 -3.06 0.34 -1.82
N LEU A 78 -2.98 -0.88 -2.32
CA LEU A 78 -1.73 -1.59 -2.46
C LEU A 78 -1.37 -1.64 -3.93
N ARG A 79 -0.10 -1.48 -4.24
CA ARG A 79 0.41 -1.49 -5.61
C ARG A 79 1.62 -2.41 -5.67
N ALA A 80 1.64 -3.31 -6.62
CA ALA A 80 2.80 -4.16 -6.85
C ALA A 80 2.90 -4.44 -8.34
N VAL A 81 4.10 -4.32 -8.90
CA VAL A 81 4.31 -4.49 -10.33
C VAL A 81 5.59 -5.26 -10.61
N THR A 82 5.58 -5.93 -11.76
CA THR A 82 6.77 -6.53 -12.34
C THR A 82 7.08 -5.81 -13.64
N THR A 83 8.34 -5.62 -13.93
CA THR A 83 8.74 -4.92 -15.15
C THR A 83 9.75 -5.75 -15.90
N THR A 84 9.73 -5.65 -17.24
CA THR A 84 10.78 -6.21 -18.07
C THR A 84 11.65 -5.11 -18.65
N ASP A 85 11.14 -3.87 -18.66
CA ASP A 85 11.88 -2.69 -19.06
C ASP A 85 11.27 -1.50 -18.32
N PHE A 86 11.81 -0.30 -18.55
CA PHE A 86 11.34 0.87 -17.84
C PHE A 86 10.05 1.45 -18.40
N MET A 87 9.65 0.99 -19.57
CA MET A 87 8.52 1.59 -20.27
C MET A 87 7.21 0.94 -19.88
N THR A 88 7.25 -0.35 -19.55
CA THR A 88 6.04 -1.13 -19.28
C THR A 88 6.16 -1.83 -17.93
N ALA A 89 5.03 -2.05 -17.32
CA ALA A 89 4.97 -2.79 -16.05
C ALA A 89 3.64 -3.52 -16.02
N ASP A 90 3.67 -4.74 -15.49
CA ASP A 90 2.46 -5.52 -15.30
C ASP A 90 2.18 -5.61 -13.81
N TRP A 91 0.91 -5.58 -13.43
CA TRP A 91 0.58 -5.71 -12.02
C TRP A 91 0.92 -7.13 -11.55
N ALA A 92 1.44 -7.24 -10.35
CA ALA A 92 1.90 -8.52 -9.83
C ALA A 92 0.72 -9.34 -9.32
N ARG A 93 0.66 -10.62 -9.73
CA ARG A 93 -0.39 -11.54 -9.29
C ARG A 93 0.01 -12.12 -7.94
N ILE A 94 -0.15 -11.31 -6.91
CA ILE A 94 0.14 -11.75 -5.55
C ILE A 94 -0.91 -12.79 -5.14
N PRO A 95 -0.49 -13.91 -4.56
CA PRO A 95 -1.47 -14.92 -4.14
C PRO A 95 -2.54 -14.33 -3.23
N TYR A 96 -3.76 -14.80 -3.39
CA TYR A 96 -4.88 -14.27 -2.61
C TYR A 96 -4.66 -14.38 -1.12
N GLU A 97 -4.04 -15.46 -0.66
CA GLU A 97 -3.82 -15.61 0.79
C GLU A 97 -2.84 -14.55 1.32
N VAL A 98 -1.91 -14.08 0.49
CA VAL A 98 -0.99 -13.03 0.92
C VAL A 98 -1.73 -11.70 1.01
N LEU A 99 -2.58 -11.43 0.01
CA LEU A 99 -3.41 -10.22 0.04
C LEU A 99 -4.36 -10.24 1.23
N ASP A 100 -4.95 -11.39 1.50
CA ASP A 100 -5.86 -11.54 2.63
C ASP A 100 -5.16 -11.29 3.95
N LYS A 101 -4.02 -11.93 4.16
CA LYS A 101 -3.26 -11.72 5.40
C LYS A 101 -2.83 -10.28 5.57
N THR A 102 -2.40 -9.65 4.48
CA THR A 102 -2.00 -8.25 4.52
C THR A 102 -3.18 -7.38 4.93
N SER A 103 -4.33 -7.60 4.31
CA SER A 103 -5.51 -6.81 4.59
C SER A 103 -5.96 -6.97 6.05
N VAL A 104 -6.07 -8.20 6.51
CA VAL A 104 -6.51 -8.48 7.88
C VAL A 104 -5.55 -7.83 8.88
N ARG A 105 -4.27 -7.96 8.62
CA ARG A 105 -3.27 -7.43 9.52
C ARG A 105 -3.29 -5.91 9.57
N ILE A 106 -3.41 -5.27 8.42
CA ILE A 106 -3.48 -3.81 8.37
C ILE A 106 -4.72 -3.30 9.10
N ILE A 107 -5.87 -3.92 8.84
CA ILE A 107 -7.11 -3.48 9.49
C ILE A 107 -7.01 -3.62 11.01
N ASN A 108 -6.37 -4.70 11.49
CA ASN A 108 -6.27 -4.93 12.92
C ASN A 108 -5.21 -4.10 13.62
N GLU A 109 -4.16 -3.71 12.92
CA GLU A 109 -3.00 -3.10 13.57
C GLU A 109 -2.85 -1.62 13.26
N VAL A 110 -3.48 -1.11 12.20
CA VAL A 110 -3.30 0.26 11.77
C VAL A 110 -4.62 1.01 11.90
N ASP A 111 -4.59 2.10 12.68
CA ASP A 111 -5.78 2.93 12.84
C ASP A 111 -6.10 3.71 11.58
N HIS A 112 -7.35 4.13 11.45
CA HIS A 112 -7.81 5.07 10.42
C HIS A 112 -7.94 4.48 9.02
N ILE A 113 -7.87 3.16 8.89
CA ILE A 113 -8.09 2.47 7.62
C ILE A 113 -9.23 1.47 7.81
N ASN A 114 -10.22 1.55 6.92
CA ASN A 114 -11.32 0.58 6.97
C ASN A 114 -11.57 -0.12 5.64
N ARG A 115 -10.72 0.11 4.66
CA ARG A 115 -10.90 -0.53 3.35
C ARG A 115 -9.55 -0.63 2.64
N ILE A 116 -9.29 -1.79 2.06
CA ILE A 116 -8.04 -2.04 1.33
C ILE A 116 -8.40 -2.46 -0.07
N VAL A 117 -7.74 -1.86 -1.06
CA VAL A 117 -7.91 -2.22 -2.47
C VAL A 117 -6.55 -2.54 -3.06
N TYR A 118 -6.54 -3.35 -4.10
CA TYR A 118 -5.31 -3.69 -4.81
C TYR A 118 -5.41 -3.17 -6.24
N ASP A 119 -4.42 -2.39 -6.66
CA ASP A 119 -4.41 -1.79 -7.99
C ASP A 119 -3.96 -2.83 -9.01
N ILE A 120 -4.88 -3.23 -9.90
CA ILE A 120 -4.63 -4.26 -10.90
C ILE A 120 -4.52 -3.67 -12.30
N THR A 121 -3.91 -2.50 -12.39
CA THR A 121 -3.77 -1.80 -13.67
C THR A 121 -2.30 -1.79 -14.08
N SER A 122 -2.04 -2.22 -15.29
CA SER A 122 -0.68 -2.25 -15.84
C SER A 122 -0.28 -0.90 -16.40
N LYS A 123 0.99 -0.71 -16.63
CA LYS A 123 1.51 0.47 -17.29
C LYS A 123 1.92 0.08 -18.70
N PRO A 124 1.34 0.60 -19.77
CA PRO A 124 0.20 1.51 -19.74
C PRO A 124 -1.09 0.78 -19.44
N PRO A 125 -2.20 1.43 -19.11
CA PRO A 125 -2.42 2.88 -19.17
C PRO A 125 -2.08 3.62 -17.88
N ALA A 126 -1.88 2.91 -16.77
CA ALA A 126 -1.54 3.59 -15.53
C ALA A 126 -0.04 3.78 -15.42
N THR A 127 0.37 4.58 -14.47
CA THR A 127 1.78 4.68 -14.08
C THR A 127 2.03 3.72 -12.93
N ILE A 128 3.29 3.52 -12.56
CA ILE A 128 3.60 2.67 -11.42
C ILE A 128 3.19 3.40 -10.14
N GLU A 129 3.75 4.57 -9.91
CA GLU A 129 3.34 5.41 -8.80
C GLU A 129 2.01 6.08 -9.11
N TRP A 130 1.27 6.44 -8.09
CA TRP A 130 -0.04 7.08 -8.26
C TRP A 130 0.08 8.58 -8.48
N GLU A 131 1.26 9.13 -8.25
CA GLU A 131 1.48 10.55 -8.47
C GLU A 131 2.77 10.88 -9.15
#